data_76c04c224529f53050783f73673799fe
#
_entry.id   76c04c224529f53050783f73673799fe
#
_cell.length_a   1.000
_cell.length_b   1.000
_cell.length_c   1.000
_cell.angle_alpha   90.00
_cell.angle_beta   90.00
_cell.angle_gamma   90.00
#
_symmetry.space_group_name_H-M   'P 1'
#
loop_
_entity.id
_entity.type
_entity.pdbx_description
1 polymer ?
#
loop_
_entity_poly.entity_id
_entity_poly.type
_entity_poly.pdbx_seq_one_letter_code
_entity_poly.pdbx_strand_id
1 'polypeptide(L)'
;KKYITPTRSPFIKECLKIIYEEESLNMIIENIKKDNLSYDDFKVSYIRLDENEISYKERLNAMREIGLVVNGEPDMKEPKIILGVICINNKWFLGEYEKNDFKWHIHDNKPCSYSNSLSGRIARALVNIAVCDNLNTKLIDPCCGVGTVVIEGLSMGIDVKGVELRLPVAKDAKKNLKFFGYDDCITCKDMRHIKEKYDAAIIDLPYGLFTPTTLKEQTDIINYSRNITNKLVLITFEDMDEYIKSAGFNIIESSFVCKGKFKRFVRVCI
;
A
#
# COMPACT_ATOMS: atom_id res chain seq x y z
N LYS A 1 -16.57 -6.25 -1.51
CA LYS A 1 -15.15 -6.44 -1.10
C LYS A 1 -14.34 -5.24 -1.61
N LYS A 2 -13.51 -4.64 -0.75
CA LYS A 2 -12.61 -3.56 -1.16
C LYS A 2 -11.46 -4.16 -1.95
N TYR A 3 -11.20 -3.62 -3.15
CA TYR A 3 -10.12 -4.07 -4.02
C TYR A 3 -8.94 -3.11 -3.89
N ILE A 4 -7.76 -3.65 -3.60
CA ILE A 4 -6.50 -2.93 -3.63
C ILE A 4 -5.65 -3.54 -4.75
N THR A 5 -5.27 -2.75 -5.73
CA THR A 5 -4.38 -3.20 -6.81
C THR A 5 -3.06 -3.70 -6.23
N PRO A 6 -2.47 -4.78 -6.77
CA PRO A 6 -1.19 -5.31 -6.29
C PRO A 6 -0.09 -4.24 -6.23
N THR A 7 -0.02 -3.36 -7.22
CA THR A 7 0.98 -2.28 -7.32
C THR A 7 0.94 -1.27 -6.17
N ARG A 8 -0.21 -1.13 -5.51
CA ARG A 8 -0.34 -0.28 -4.31
C ARG A 8 0.20 -0.96 -3.05
N SER A 9 0.07 -2.29 -2.96
CA SER A 9 0.44 -3.03 -1.76
C SER A 9 1.92 -3.40 -1.75
N PRO A 10 2.64 -3.24 -0.63
CA PRO A 10 4.01 -3.74 -0.50
C PRO A 10 4.08 -5.24 -0.18
N PHE A 11 2.93 -5.91 0.01
CA PHE A 11 2.85 -7.31 0.45
C PHE A 11 2.13 -8.22 -0.55
N ILE A 12 1.26 -7.68 -1.41
CA ILE A 12 0.56 -8.46 -2.43
C ILE A 12 1.47 -8.54 -3.66
N LYS A 13 1.86 -9.75 -4.04
CA LYS A 13 2.67 -10.00 -5.23
C LYS A 13 1.82 -10.07 -6.49
N GLU A 14 0.68 -10.71 -6.38
CA GLU A 14 -0.18 -11.06 -7.52
C GLU A 14 -1.64 -11.08 -7.06
N CYS A 15 -2.55 -10.82 -7.97
CA CYS A 15 -3.99 -10.86 -7.73
C CYS A 15 -4.71 -11.50 -8.93
N LEU A 16 -5.66 -12.37 -8.65
CA LEU A 16 -6.58 -12.90 -9.65
C LEU A 16 -8.00 -12.46 -9.28
N LYS A 17 -8.60 -11.63 -10.12
CA LYS A 17 -10.01 -11.26 -10.03
C LYS A 17 -10.84 -12.34 -10.69
N ILE A 18 -11.30 -13.30 -9.90
CA ILE A 18 -11.96 -14.51 -10.38
C ILE A 18 -13.23 -14.16 -11.16
N ILE A 19 -13.34 -14.71 -12.38
CA ILE A 19 -14.51 -14.68 -13.24
C ILE A 19 -15.25 -16.03 -13.13
N TYR A 20 -14.50 -17.14 -13.26
CA TYR A 20 -15.04 -18.50 -13.15
C TYR A 20 -14.27 -19.32 -12.13
N GLU A 21 -14.99 -20.12 -11.36
CA GLU A 21 -14.49 -21.14 -10.44
C GLU A 21 -15.25 -22.44 -10.73
N GLU A 22 -14.54 -23.51 -11.15
CA GLU A 22 -15.13 -24.75 -11.61
C GLU A 22 -14.30 -25.99 -11.20
N GLU A 23 -14.94 -27.16 -11.21
CA GLU A 23 -14.31 -28.44 -10.86
C GLU A 23 -13.43 -28.98 -12.00
N SER A 24 -13.54 -28.46 -13.23
CA SER A 24 -12.73 -28.88 -14.36
C SER A 24 -12.47 -27.75 -15.37
N LEU A 25 -11.38 -27.88 -16.13
CA LEU A 25 -11.06 -26.96 -17.21
C LEU A 25 -12.17 -26.94 -18.28
N ASN A 26 -12.80 -28.08 -18.56
CA ASN A 26 -13.88 -28.16 -19.55
C ASN A 26 -15.07 -27.29 -19.16
N MET A 27 -15.44 -27.26 -17.88
CA MET A 27 -16.54 -26.41 -17.37
C MET A 27 -16.19 -24.93 -17.51
N ILE A 28 -14.93 -24.52 -17.27
CA ILE A 28 -14.45 -23.15 -17.55
C ILE A 28 -14.67 -22.82 -19.03
N ILE A 29 -14.27 -23.73 -19.94
CA ILE A 29 -14.38 -23.55 -21.40
C ILE A 29 -15.86 -23.42 -21.82
N GLU A 30 -16.73 -24.24 -21.25
CA GLU A 30 -18.19 -24.19 -21.51
C GLU A 30 -18.78 -22.85 -21.07
N ASN A 31 -18.41 -22.37 -19.87
CA ASN A 31 -18.87 -21.07 -19.37
C ASN A 31 -18.37 -19.90 -20.23
N ILE A 32 -17.11 -19.92 -20.67
CA ILE A 32 -16.59 -18.91 -21.59
C ILE A 32 -17.43 -18.82 -22.87
N LYS A 33 -17.76 -19.99 -23.47
CA LYS A 33 -18.59 -20.08 -24.68
C LYS A 33 -20.01 -19.60 -24.43
N LYS A 34 -20.63 -20.06 -23.33
CA LYS A 34 -22.00 -19.70 -22.94
C LYS A 34 -22.16 -18.21 -22.72
N ASP A 35 -21.22 -17.59 -22.01
CA ASP A 35 -21.26 -16.17 -21.65
C ASP A 35 -20.68 -15.28 -22.77
N ASN A 36 -20.16 -15.89 -23.83
CA ASN A 36 -19.52 -15.19 -24.96
C ASN A 36 -18.42 -14.23 -24.50
N LEU A 37 -17.56 -14.69 -23.55
CA LEU A 37 -16.50 -13.88 -22.96
C LEU A 37 -15.59 -13.30 -24.03
N SER A 38 -15.39 -11.97 -23.99
CA SER A 38 -14.63 -11.24 -24.99
C SER A 38 -13.65 -10.26 -24.37
N TYR A 39 -12.43 -10.24 -24.89
CA TYR A 39 -11.37 -9.29 -24.51
C TYR A 39 -10.55 -8.92 -25.74
N ASP A 40 -10.23 -7.64 -25.87
CA ASP A 40 -9.27 -7.18 -26.88
C ASP A 40 -7.87 -7.05 -26.27
N ASP A 41 -6.83 -7.34 -27.06
CA ASP A 41 -5.43 -7.28 -26.65
C ASP A 41 -5.14 -8.11 -25.38
N PHE A 42 -5.63 -9.35 -25.34
CA PHE A 42 -5.48 -10.23 -24.18
C PHE A 42 -4.41 -11.30 -24.36
N LYS A 43 -3.97 -11.85 -23.23
CA LYS A 43 -3.09 -13.02 -23.16
C LYS A 43 -3.56 -13.95 -22.05
N VAL A 44 -3.59 -15.26 -22.32
CA VAL A 44 -3.83 -16.26 -21.28
C VAL A 44 -2.49 -16.68 -20.66
N SER A 45 -2.42 -16.70 -19.34
CA SER A 45 -1.22 -17.09 -18.58
C SER A 45 -1.59 -18.02 -17.43
N TYR A 46 -0.82 -19.12 -17.29
CA TYR A 46 -0.98 -20.00 -16.13
C TYR A 46 -0.24 -19.41 -14.93
N ILE A 47 -0.95 -19.23 -13.81
CA ILE A 47 -0.38 -18.73 -12.56
C ILE A 47 0.31 -19.90 -11.85
N ARG A 48 1.60 -19.73 -11.53
CA ARG A 48 2.38 -20.75 -10.82
C ARG A 48 2.38 -20.45 -9.33
N LEU A 49 2.00 -21.42 -8.54
CA LEU A 49 2.33 -21.48 -7.12
C LEU A 49 3.55 -22.38 -6.91
N ASP A 50 4.19 -22.28 -5.75
CA ASP A 50 5.39 -23.06 -5.41
C ASP A 50 5.11 -24.59 -5.43
N GLU A 51 3.85 -24.96 -5.14
CA GLU A 51 3.34 -26.33 -5.28
C GLU A 51 2.54 -26.44 -6.59
N ASN A 52 3.16 -26.98 -7.64
CA ASN A 52 2.49 -27.23 -8.91
C ASN A 52 1.69 -28.52 -8.87
N GLU A 53 0.38 -28.42 -8.86
CA GLU A 53 -0.54 -29.58 -8.86
C GLU A 53 -0.68 -30.22 -10.24
N ILE A 54 -0.35 -29.53 -11.34
CA ILE A 54 -0.48 -30.05 -12.71
C ILE A 54 0.82 -29.93 -13.50
N SER A 55 1.00 -30.85 -14.47
CA SER A 55 2.20 -30.93 -15.31
C SER A 55 2.36 -29.71 -16.22
N TYR A 56 3.57 -29.49 -16.70
CA TYR A 56 3.85 -28.42 -17.68
C TYR A 56 2.98 -28.53 -18.94
N LYS A 57 2.77 -29.77 -19.44
CA LYS A 57 1.95 -30.04 -20.63
C LYS A 57 0.48 -29.65 -20.40
N GLU A 58 -0.06 -29.99 -19.23
CA GLU A 58 -1.43 -29.62 -18.87
C GLU A 58 -1.60 -28.10 -18.74
N ARG A 59 -0.62 -27.40 -18.19
CA ARG A 59 -0.63 -25.93 -18.13
C ARG A 59 -0.66 -25.28 -19.51
N LEU A 60 0.18 -25.77 -20.44
CA LEU A 60 0.20 -25.28 -21.81
C LEU A 60 -1.12 -25.55 -22.53
N ASN A 61 -1.69 -26.74 -22.33
CA ASN A 61 -2.99 -27.10 -22.88
C ASN A 61 -4.10 -26.18 -22.36
N ALA A 62 -4.15 -25.94 -21.03
CA ALA A 62 -5.14 -25.05 -20.44
C ALA A 62 -5.09 -23.63 -21.03
N MET A 63 -3.89 -23.06 -21.16
CA MET A 63 -3.73 -21.72 -21.75
C MET A 63 -4.20 -21.71 -23.21
N ARG A 64 -3.86 -22.74 -24.00
CA ARG A 64 -4.27 -22.85 -25.38
C ARG A 64 -5.78 -22.98 -25.55
N GLU A 65 -6.40 -23.93 -24.82
CA GLU A 65 -7.83 -24.20 -24.93
C GLU A 65 -8.67 -22.96 -24.53
N ILE A 66 -8.27 -22.26 -23.46
CA ILE A 66 -8.92 -21.00 -23.06
C ILE A 66 -8.73 -19.94 -24.14
N GLY A 67 -7.50 -19.77 -24.64
CA GLY A 67 -7.20 -18.76 -25.65
C GLY A 67 -7.95 -18.95 -26.97
N LEU A 68 -8.33 -20.20 -27.32
CA LEU A 68 -9.08 -20.52 -28.52
C LEU A 68 -10.59 -20.21 -28.39
N VAL A 69 -11.13 -20.09 -27.18
CA VAL A 69 -12.57 -19.91 -26.95
C VAL A 69 -12.94 -18.50 -26.44
N VAL A 70 -11.98 -17.75 -25.97
CA VAL A 70 -12.17 -16.32 -25.64
C VAL A 70 -12.26 -15.55 -26.96
N ASN A 71 -13.30 -14.72 -27.10
CA ASN A 71 -13.47 -13.88 -28.27
C ASN A 71 -12.56 -12.64 -28.22
N GLY A 72 -12.08 -12.18 -29.38
CA GLY A 72 -11.23 -11.01 -29.55
C GLY A 72 -9.82 -11.35 -30.02
N GLU A 73 -8.96 -10.34 -30.14
CA GLU A 73 -7.62 -10.47 -30.68
C GLU A 73 -6.60 -10.69 -29.55
N PRO A 74 -5.85 -11.83 -29.55
CA PRO A 74 -4.80 -12.04 -28.55
C PRO A 74 -3.55 -11.21 -28.87
N ASP A 75 -2.97 -10.56 -27.85
CA ASP A 75 -1.65 -9.95 -27.91
C ASP A 75 -0.66 -10.66 -26.98
N MET A 76 0.32 -11.35 -27.56
CA MET A 76 1.32 -12.10 -26.80
C MET A 76 2.49 -11.24 -26.31
N LYS A 77 2.68 -10.02 -26.86
CA LYS A 77 3.81 -9.14 -26.59
C LYS A 77 3.46 -8.06 -25.56
N GLU A 78 2.40 -7.30 -25.83
CA GLU A 78 1.97 -6.16 -25.02
C GLU A 78 0.48 -6.22 -24.68
N PRO A 79 0.02 -7.31 -24.03
CA PRO A 79 -1.40 -7.49 -23.74
C PRO A 79 -1.90 -6.40 -22.76
N LYS A 80 -3.07 -5.84 -23.05
CA LYS A 80 -3.76 -4.94 -22.11
C LYS A 80 -4.36 -5.71 -20.92
N ILE A 81 -4.81 -6.94 -21.18
CA ILE A 81 -5.41 -7.82 -20.18
C ILE A 81 -4.66 -9.14 -20.14
N ILE A 82 -4.33 -9.60 -18.95
CA ILE A 82 -3.85 -10.96 -18.74
C ILE A 82 -4.97 -11.77 -18.08
N LEU A 83 -5.44 -12.80 -18.78
CA LEU A 83 -6.34 -13.79 -18.22
C LEU A 83 -5.51 -14.86 -17.52
N GLY A 84 -5.55 -14.88 -16.20
CA GLY A 84 -4.86 -15.86 -15.37
C GLY A 84 -5.71 -17.11 -15.21
N VAL A 85 -5.11 -18.28 -15.44
CA VAL A 85 -5.71 -19.58 -15.13
C VAL A 85 -4.86 -20.31 -14.11
N ILE A 86 -5.50 -20.98 -13.15
CA ILE A 86 -4.82 -21.76 -12.11
C ILE A 86 -5.69 -22.92 -11.66
N CYS A 87 -5.05 -24.03 -11.29
CA CYS A 87 -5.69 -25.15 -10.61
C CYS A 87 -5.17 -25.20 -9.16
N ILE A 88 -6.07 -25.20 -8.19
CA ILE A 88 -5.77 -25.28 -6.75
C ILE A 88 -6.76 -26.27 -6.12
N ASN A 89 -6.26 -27.26 -5.40
CA ASN A 89 -7.10 -28.30 -4.75
C ASN A 89 -8.11 -28.93 -5.71
N ASN A 90 -7.65 -29.29 -6.91
CA ASN A 90 -8.44 -29.83 -8.02
C ASN A 90 -9.58 -28.93 -8.53
N LYS A 91 -9.59 -27.66 -8.14
CA LYS A 91 -10.50 -26.64 -8.68
C LYS A 91 -9.77 -25.72 -9.64
N TRP A 92 -10.45 -25.34 -10.70
CA TRP A 92 -9.95 -24.44 -11.73
C TRP A 92 -10.53 -23.04 -11.54
N PHE A 93 -9.65 -22.05 -11.66
CA PHE A 93 -10.02 -20.64 -11.57
C PHE A 93 -9.52 -19.92 -12.81
N LEU A 94 -10.37 -19.07 -13.39
CA LEU A 94 -10.02 -18.15 -14.46
C LEU A 94 -10.43 -16.74 -14.06
N GLY A 95 -9.61 -15.75 -14.37
CA GLY A 95 -9.92 -14.36 -14.07
C GLY A 95 -8.92 -13.36 -14.62
N GLU A 96 -9.17 -12.09 -14.37
CA GLU A 96 -8.21 -11.02 -14.69
C GLU A 96 -7.05 -11.08 -13.71
N TYR A 97 -5.83 -11.12 -14.24
CA TYR A 97 -4.61 -11.33 -13.48
C TYR A 97 -3.72 -10.10 -13.51
N GLU A 98 -3.32 -9.66 -12.33
CA GLU A 98 -2.42 -8.53 -12.16
C GLU A 98 -1.21 -8.91 -11.32
N LYS A 99 -0.04 -8.42 -11.71
CA LYS A 99 1.21 -8.51 -10.93
C LYS A 99 1.59 -7.19 -10.32
N ASN A 100 2.22 -7.26 -9.14
CA ASN A 100 2.93 -6.14 -8.59
C ASN A 100 4.21 -5.90 -9.40
N ASP A 101 4.42 -4.69 -9.85
CA ASP A 101 5.64 -4.29 -10.56
C ASP A 101 6.79 -3.92 -9.63
N PHE A 102 6.51 -3.85 -8.32
CA PHE A 102 7.46 -3.49 -7.25
C PHE A 102 8.24 -2.19 -7.48
N LYS A 103 7.78 -1.30 -8.36
CA LYS A 103 8.47 -0.02 -8.64
C LYS A 103 8.70 0.83 -7.41
N TRP A 104 7.86 0.68 -6.38
CA TRP A 104 8.04 1.40 -5.11
C TRP A 104 9.38 1.09 -4.42
N HIS A 105 10.06 -0.01 -4.71
CA HIS A 105 11.40 -0.31 -4.19
C HIS A 105 12.46 0.74 -4.58
N ILE A 106 12.23 1.51 -5.64
CA ILE A 106 13.14 2.61 -6.00
C ILE A 106 13.27 3.62 -4.86
N HIS A 107 12.25 3.77 -4.02
CA HIS A 107 12.24 4.72 -2.89
C HIS A 107 13.20 4.33 -1.76
N ASP A 108 13.68 3.08 -1.72
CA ASP A 108 14.73 2.66 -0.79
C ASP A 108 16.07 3.36 -1.09
N ASN A 109 16.26 3.88 -2.33
CA ASN A 109 17.46 4.58 -2.79
C ASN A 109 17.44 6.11 -2.52
N LYS A 110 16.54 6.59 -1.65
CA LYS A 110 16.50 8.03 -1.32
C LYS A 110 17.86 8.52 -0.79
N PRO A 111 18.33 9.68 -1.25
CA PRO A 111 19.68 10.18 -0.91
C PRO A 111 19.87 10.53 0.56
N CYS A 112 18.79 10.90 1.26
CA CYS A 112 18.84 11.21 2.69
C CYS A 112 18.00 10.19 3.46
N SER A 113 18.65 9.42 4.35
CA SER A 113 17.97 8.43 5.19
C SER A 113 18.53 8.47 6.61
N TYR A 114 17.68 8.16 7.59
CA TYR A 114 18.07 7.94 8.98
C TYR A 114 17.73 6.51 9.39
N SER A 115 18.58 5.93 10.25
CA SER A 115 18.42 4.54 10.73
C SER A 115 17.07 4.28 11.41
N ASN A 116 16.44 5.33 11.94
CA ASN A 116 15.17 5.27 12.65
C ASN A 116 13.96 5.49 11.77
N SER A 117 14.13 5.94 10.54
CA SER A 117 12.99 6.16 9.65
C SER A 117 12.26 4.84 9.37
N LEU A 118 10.97 4.94 9.11
CA LEU A 118 10.18 3.84 8.58
C LEU A 118 10.80 3.34 7.29
N SER A 119 10.76 2.02 7.07
CA SER A 119 11.08 1.47 5.75
C SER A 119 10.00 1.85 4.74
N GLY A 120 10.35 1.99 3.45
CA GLY A 120 9.39 2.27 2.38
C GLY A 120 8.21 1.28 2.39
N ARG A 121 8.49 -0.02 2.61
CA ARG A 121 7.46 -1.06 2.74
C ARG A 121 6.41 -0.75 3.81
N ILE A 122 6.85 -0.36 5.00
CA ILE A 122 5.92 -0.06 6.10
C ILE A 122 5.21 1.26 5.85
N ALA A 123 5.91 2.29 5.41
CA ALA A 123 5.29 3.57 5.06
C ALA A 123 4.18 3.40 4.01
N ARG A 124 4.43 2.60 2.96
CA ARG A 124 3.43 2.29 1.93
C ARG A 124 2.21 1.57 2.49
N ALA A 125 2.42 0.60 3.40
CA ALA A 125 1.32 -0.07 4.08
C ALA A 125 0.48 0.90 4.93
N LEU A 126 1.13 1.78 5.69
CA LEU A 126 0.45 2.79 6.52
C LEU A 126 -0.36 3.78 5.68
N VAL A 127 0.17 4.21 4.53
CA VAL A 127 -0.59 5.04 3.57
C VAL A 127 -1.84 4.29 3.09
N ASN A 128 -1.73 3.02 2.70
CA ASN A 128 -2.90 2.22 2.30
C ASN A 128 -3.93 2.07 3.44
N ILE A 129 -3.49 1.92 4.70
CA ILE A 129 -4.37 1.87 5.87
C ILE A 129 -5.07 3.23 6.09
N ALA A 130 -4.34 4.33 5.92
CA ALA A 130 -4.88 5.67 6.10
C ALA A 130 -5.94 6.03 5.06
N VAL A 131 -5.67 5.75 3.78
CA VAL A 131 -6.55 6.17 2.67
C VAL A 131 -7.56 5.10 2.25
N CYS A 132 -7.33 3.83 2.58
CA CYS A 132 -8.13 2.69 2.15
C CYS A 132 -8.28 2.66 0.60
N ASP A 133 -9.52 2.71 0.11
CA ASP A 133 -9.91 2.74 -1.30
C ASP A 133 -10.12 4.15 -1.88
N ASN A 134 -10.08 5.20 -1.03
CA ASN A 134 -10.27 6.58 -1.45
C ASN A 134 -8.95 7.29 -1.74
N LEU A 135 -8.51 7.30 -3.00
CA LEU A 135 -7.29 7.99 -3.43
C LEU A 135 -7.39 9.52 -3.41
N ASN A 136 -8.60 10.07 -3.29
CA ASN A 136 -8.81 11.52 -3.16
C ASN A 136 -8.66 12.01 -1.72
N THR A 137 -8.24 11.15 -0.79
CA THR A 137 -7.98 11.49 0.61
C THR A 137 -6.88 12.55 0.71
N LYS A 138 -7.15 13.64 1.41
CA LYS A 138 -6.12 14.62 1.81
C LYS A 138 -5.36 14.09 3.01
N LEU A 139 -4.12 13.69 2.79
CA LEU A 139 -3.27 13.06 3.78
C LEU A 139 -2.24 14.05 4.33
N ILE A 140 -1.92 13.95 5.61
CA ILE A 140 -0.79 14.67 6.21
C ILE A 140 0.10 13.73 7.04
N ASP A 141 1.41 13.99 6.96
CA ASP A 141 2.41 13.51 7.92
C ASP A 141 2.97 14.73 8.66
N PRO A 142 2.47 15.04 9.87
CA PRO A 142 2.86 16.26 10.60
C PRO A 142 4.20 16.14 11.34
N CYS A 143 4.86 14.97 11.26
CA CYS A 143 6.19 14.68 11.80
C CYS A 143 7.03 13.93 10.77
N CYS A 144 7.06 14.41 9.52
CA CYS A 144 7.43 13.62 8.35
C CYS A 144 8.91 13.19 8.29
N GLY A 145 9.77 13.73 9.14
CA GLY A 145 11.19 13.39 9.10
C GLY A 145 11.77 13.61 7.70
N VAL A 146 12.41 12.61 7.13
CA VAL A 146 12.97 12.64 5.77
C VAL A 146 11.96 12.38 4.65
N GLY A 147 10.67 12.35 4.97
CA GLY A 147 9.58 12.31 4.00
C GLY A 147 9.23 10.92 3.47
N THR A 148 9.56 9.83 4.17
CA THR A 148 9.31 8.46 3.66
C THR A 148 7.81 8.20 3.41
N VAL A 149 6.94 8.56 4.35
CA VAL A 149 5.48 8.43 4.20
C VAL A 149 4.96 9.32 3.06
N VAL A 150 5.49 10.55 2.98
CA VAL A 150 5.10 11.52 1.94
C VAL A 150 5.44 10.98 0.54
N ILE A 151 6.65 10.44 0.35
CA ILE A 151 7.08 9.85 -0.92
C ILE A 151 6.15 8.69 -1.32
N GLU A 152 5.83 7.80 -0.39
CA GLU A 152 4.92 6.68 -0.68
C GLU A 152 3.51 7.16 -1.04
N GLY A 153 3.00 8.20 -0.36
CA GLY A 153 1.71 8.81 -0.70
C GLY A 153 1.70 9.41 -2.10
N LEU A 154 2.69 10.24 -2.42
CA LEU A 154 2.84 10.87 -3.75
C LEU A 154 2.96 9.82 -4.86
N SER A 155 3.72 8.73 -4.62
CA SER A 155 3.89 7.65 -5.60
C SER A 155 2.61 6.90 -5.94
N MET A 156 1.60 6.98 -5.07
CA MET A 156 0.26 6.41 -5.27
C MET A 156 -0.77 7.44 -5.78
N GLY A 157 -0.32 8.66 -6.10
CA GLY A 157 -1.19 9.73 -6.60
C GLY A 157 -2.07 10.39 -5.52
N ILE A 158 -1.69 10.28 -4.25
CA ILE A 158 -2.46 10.83 -3.11
C ILE A 158 -2.02 12.27 -2.85
N ASP A 159 -2.96 13.17 -2.59
CA ASP A 159 -2.67 14.53 -2.11
C ASP A 159 -2.14 14.46 -0.67
N VAL A 160 -0.82 14.51 -0.51
CA VAL A 160 -0.15 14.41 0.79
C VAL A 160 0.72 15.63 1.07
N LYS A 161 0.69 16.08 2.31
CA LYS A 161 1.56 17.14 2.83
C LYS A 161 2.44 16.59 3.96
N GLY A 162 3.66 17.12 4.05
CA GLY A 162 4.58 16.82 5.15
C GLY A 162 4.92 18.06 5.97
N VAL A 163 5.00 17.90 7.27
CA VAL A 163 5.51 18.95 8.18
C VAL A 163 6.63 18.38 9.02
N GLU A 164 7.73 19.11 9.13
CA GLU A 164 8.88 18.74 9.94
C GLU A 164 9.35 19.96 10.75
N LEU A 165 9.57 19.74 12.04
CA LEU A 165 9.98 20.81 12.95
C LEU A 165 11.41 21.27 12.69
N ARG A 166 12.32 20.35 12.40
CA ARG A 166 13.76 20.61 12.31
C ARG A 166 14.16 20.99 10.88
N LEU A 167 14.67 22.19 10.68
CA LEU A 167 15.05 22.71 9.36
C LEU A 167 16.03 21.80 8.58
N PRO A 168 17.09 21.23 9.18
CA PRO A 168 18.00 20.34 8.44
C PRO A 168 17.26 19.11 7.89
N VAL A 169 16.39 18.50 8.68
CA VAL A 169 15.62 17.30 8.31
C VAL A 169 14.57 17.62 7.24
N ALA A 170 13.90 18.77 7.37
CA ALA A 170 12.97 19.25 6.35
C ALA A 170 13.67 19.48 4.99
N LYS A 171 14.91 20.00 5.02
CA LYS A 171 15.74 20.15 3.81
C LYS A 171 16.07 18.79 3.20
N ASP A 172 16.38 17.79 4.01
CA ASP A 172 16.65 16.43 3.54
C ASP A 172 15.40 15.76 2.95
N ALA A 173 14.23 15.97 3.55
CA ALA A 173 12.96 15.55 2.97
C ALA A 173 12.73 16.17 1.57
N LYS A 174 12.93 17.48 1.43
CA LYS A 174 12.80 18.17 0.14
C LYS A 174 13.79 17.65 -0.92
N LYS A 175 15.03 17.33 -0.52
CA LYS A 175 16.00 16.69 -1.43
C LYS A 175 15.52 15.31 -1.89
N ASN A 176 14.94 14.52 -1.00
CA ASN A 176 14.40 13.22 -1.32
C ASN A 176 13.22 13.33 -2.31
N LEU A 177 12.28 14.25 -2.09
CA LEU A 177 11.18 14.49 -3.03
C LEU A 177 11.69 14.86 -4.41
N LYS A 178 12.61 15.85 -4.46
CA LYS A 178 13.22 16.30 -5.72
C LYS A 178 13.95 15.17 -6.45
N PHE A 179 14.62 14.28 -5.74
CA PHE A 179 15.34 13.14 -6.33
C PHE A 179 14.41 12.21 -7.09
N PHE A 180 13.17 12.02 -6.59
CA PHE A 180 12.15 11.21 -7.26
C PHE A 180 11.26 12.01 -8.22
N GLY A 181 11.54 13.30 -8.44
CA GLY A 181 10.78 14.14 -9.35
C GLY A 181 9.44 14.64 -8.81
N TYR A 182 9.24 14.61 -7.49
CA TYR A 182 8.03 15.14 -6.85
C TYR A 182 8.18 16.63 -6.52
N ASP A 183 7.03 17.34 -6.59
CA ASP A 183 6.95 18.73 -6.16
C ASP A 183 7.13 18.84 -4.64
N ASP A 184 7.64 20.02 -4.20
CA ASP A 184 7.86 20.30 -2.79
C ASP A 184 6.50 20.49 -2.06
N CYS A 185 6.17 19.54 -1.25
CA CYS A 185 4.99 19.58 -0.36
C CYS A 185 5.38 19.53 1.14
N ILE A 186 6.68 19.79 1.46
CA ILE A 186 7.18 19.80 2.83
C ILE A 186 7.24 21.21 3.37
N THR A 187 6.65 21.42 4.55
CA THR A 187 6.75 22.68 5.29
C THR A 187 7.57 22.52 6.56
N CYS A 188 8.57 23.39 6.76
CA CYS A 188 9.32 23.44 8.02
C CYS A 188 8.58 24.32 9.02
N LYS A 189 7.85 23.73 9.94
CA LYS A 189 7.14 24.42 11.01
C LYS A 189 6.76 23.46 12.16
N ASP A 190 6.39 23.99 13.29
CA ASP A 190 5.77 23.21 14.34
C ASP A 190 4.36 22.77 13.89
N MET A 191 4.00 21.49 14.08
CA MET A 191 2.70 20.96 13.72
C MET A 191 1.54 21.69 14.41
N ARG A 192 1.78 22.29 15.59
CA ARG A 192 0.81 23.10 16.33
C ARG A 192 0.35 24.36 15.58
N HIS A 193 1.04 24.75 14.53
CA HIS A 193 0.67 25.85 13.65
C HIS A 193 -0.05 25.41 12.37
N ILE A 194 -0.43 24.11 12.24
CA ILE A 194 -1.27 23.63 11.16
C ILE A 194 -2.71 24.08 11.44
N LYS A 195 -3.29 24.82 10.51
CA LYS A 195 -4.68 25.31 10.62
C LYS A 195 -5.64 24.52 9.73
N GLU A 196 -5.11 23.91 8.67
CA GLU A 196 -5.86 23.15 7.70
C GLU A 196 -6.33 21.81 8.29
N LYS A 197 -7.46 21.31 7.79
CA LYS A 197 -7.97 19.98 8.11
C LYS A 197 -7.61 18.99 7.01
N TYR A 198 -7.35 17.77 7.42
CA TYR A 198 -7.02 16.65 6.55
C TYR A 198 -7.95 15.47 6.84
N ASP A 199 -8.19 14.65 5.83
CA ASP A 199 -9.06 13.47 5.99
C ASP A 199 -8.39 12.40 6.84
N ALA A 200 -7.04 12.28 6.72
CA ALA A 200 -6.25 11.36 7.53
C ALA A 200 -4.87 11.94 7.86
N ALA A 201 -4.30 11.52 8.99
CA ALA A 201 -2.91 11.76 9.35
C ALA A 201 -2.18 10.43 9.64
N ILE A 202 -0.89 10.39 9.29
CA ILE A 202 0.02 9.33 9.69
C ILE A 202 1.12 9.96 10.54
N ILE A 203 1.38 9.42 11.72
CA ILE A 203 2.41 9.94 12.62
C ILE A 203 3.27 8.77 13.12
N ASP A 204 4.56 8.76 12.73
CA ASP A 204 5.58 7.98 13.44
C ASP A 204 6.03 8.84 14.63
N LEU A 205 5.48 8.55 15.81
CA LEU A 205 5.67 9.39 16.99
C LEU A 205 7.15 9.47 17.36
N PRO A 206 7.75 10.66 17.49
CA PRO A 206 9.16 10.78 17.81
C PRO A 206 9.47 10.09 19.15
N TYR A 207 10.56 9.32 19.17
CA TYR A 207 11.04 8.58 20.34
C TYR A 207 12.50 8.87 20.62
N GLY A 208 12.86 8.87 21.91
CA GLY A 208 14.06 9.48 22.45
C GLY A 208 15.43 8.85 22.12
N LEU A 209 15.56 7.86 21.23
CA LEU A 209 16.86 7.23 20.94
C LEU A 209 17.88 8.17 20.26
N PHE A 210 17.42 9.16 19.48
CA PHE A 210 18.26 10.13 18.77
C PHE A 210 17.75 11.57 18.83
N THR A 211 16.53 11.76 19.30
CA THR A 211 15.96 13.06 19.61
C THR A 211 15.30 12.91 20.98
N PRO A 212 15.85 13.48 22.04
CA PRO A 212 15.21 13.45 23.35
C PRO A 212 13.79 13.97 23.19
N THR A 213 12.82 13.12 23.45
CA THR A 213 11.40 13.47 23.41
C THR A 213 10.78 13.03 24.71
N THR A 214 10.11 13.95 25.38
CA THR A 214 9.42 13.67 26.62
C THR A 214 8.04 13.08 26.38
N LEU A 215 7.51 12.33 27.35
CA LEU A 215 6.13 11.83 27.30
C LEU A 215 5.12 12.98 27.09
N LYS A 216 5.39 14.15 27.68
CA LYS A 216 4.56 15.34 27.50
C LYS A 216 4.52 15.78 26.02
N GLU A 217 5.68 15.86 25.36
CA GLU A 217 5.74 16.25 23.94
C GLU A 217 5.02 15.23 23.05
N GLN A 218 5.16 13.94 23.34
CA GLN A 218 4.43 12.87 22.63
C GLN A 218 2.91 13.02 22.81
N THR A 219 2.48 13.25 24.04
CA THR A 219 1.05 13.47 24.35
C THR A 219 0.53 14.75 23.69
N ASP A 220 1.31 15.82 23.67
CA ASP A 220 0.96 17.08 22.99
C ASP A 220 0.77 16.86 21.48
N ILE A 221 1.63 16.05 20.82
CA ILE A 221 1.48 15.67 19.41
C ILE A 221 0.15 14.93 19.19
N ILE A 222 -0.18 13.94 20.02
CA ILE A 222 -1.43 13.18 19.92
C ILE A 222 -2.63 14.11 20.09
N ASN A 223 -2.65 14.94 21.12
CA ASN A 223 -3.73 15.88 21.39
C ASN A 223 -3.92 16.86 20.22
N TYR A 224 -2.81 17.38 19.67
CA TYR A 224 -2.89 18.33 18.57
C TYR A 224 -3.36 17.70 17.27
N SER A 225 -3.06 16.41 17.05
CA SER A 225 -3.50 15.70 15.85
C SER A 225 -5.03 15.67 15.71
N ARG A 226 -5.78 15.68 16.83
CA ARG A 226 -7.25 15.78 16.82
C ARG A 226 -7.75 17.08 16.21
N ASN A 227 -6.96 18.15 16.32
CA ASN A 227 -7.30 19.44 15.72
C ASN A 227 -7.14 19.45 14.19
N ILE A 228 -6.35 18.55 13.61
CA ILE A 228 -6.04 18.54 12.19
C ILE A 228 -6.68 17.40 11.42
N THR A 229 -7.09 16.32 12.10
CA THR A 229 -7.73 15.16 11.45
C THR A 229 -8.74 14.45 12.35
N ASN A 230 -9.68 13.76 11.73
CA ASN A 230 -10.56 12.81 12.42
C ASN A 230 -10.10 11.35 12.30
N LYS A 231 -9.17 11.04 11.37
CA LYS A 231 -8.59 9.70 11.23
C LYS A 231 -7.07 9.77 11.42
N LEU A 232 -6.57 9.05 12.41
CA LEU A 232 -5.15 9.01 12.75
C LEU A 232 -4.61 7.57 12.64
N VAL A 233 -3.51 7.39 11.90
CA VAL A 233 -2.68 6.18 11.94
C VAL A 233 -1.43 6.54 12.73
N LEU A 234 -1.34 6.04 13.95
CA LEU A 234 -0.27 6.37 14.88
C LEU A 234 0.68 5.18 15.06
N ILE A 235 1.97 5.46 14.98
CA ILE A 235 3.04 4.49 15.23
C ILE A 235 3.80 4.92 16.48
N THR A 236 3.96 3.98 17.43
CA THR A 236 4.60 4.25 18.74
C THR A 236 5.52 3.11 19.15
N PHE A 237 6.49 3.39 20.03
CA PHE A 237 7.34 2.37 20.63
C PHE A 237 6.76 1.81 21.92
N GLU A 238 6.00 2.64 22.62
CA GLU A 238 5.34 2.28 23.88
C GLU A 238 3.83 2.26 23.67
N ASP A 239 3.13 1.67 24.60
CA ASP A 239 1.67 1.71 24.63
C ASP A 239 1.19 3.11 24.99
N MET A 240 0.48 3.74 24.05
CA MET A 240 -0.06 5.10 24.19
C MET A 240 -1.60 5.11 24.19
N ASP A 241 -2.25 3.96 24.36
CA ASP A 241 -3.70 3.79 24.18
C ASP A 241 -4.52 4.71 25.08
N GLU A 242 -4.09 4.95 26.34
CA GLU A 242 -4.78 5.86 27.25
C GLU A 242 -4.67 7.33 26.79
N TYR A 243 -3.52 7.75 26.28
CA TYR A 243 -3.30 9.10 25.75
C TYR A 243 -4.09 9.34 24.46
N ILE A 244 -4.18 8.33 23.59
CA ILE A 244 -4.99 8.36 22.38
C ILE A 244 -6.47 8.58 22.73
N LYS A 245 -6.99 7.81 23.68
CA LYS A 245 -8.38 7.94 24.15
C LYS A 245 -8.63 9.29 24.83
N SER A 246 -7.69 9.74 25.67
CA SER A 246 -7.79 11.05 26.35
C SER A 246 -7.79 12.23 25.36
N ALA A 247 -7.14 12.09 24.20
CA ALA A 247 -7.17 13.07 23.12
C ALA A 247 -8.50 13.06 22.32
N GLY A 248 -9.44 12.18 22.67
CA GLY A 248 -10.75 12.07 22.01
C GLY A 248 -10.77 11.20 20.76
N PHE A 249 -9.79 10.31 20.57
CA PHE A 249 -9.80 9.31 19.53
C PHE A 249 -10.32 7.96 20.03
N ASN A 250 -11.06 7.26 19.17
CA ASN A 250 -11.42 5.87 19.36
C ASN A 250 -10.47 4.96 18.56
N ILE A 251 -9.81 4.02 19.22
CA ILE A 251 -8.95 3.03 18.57
C ILE A 251 -9.85 1.97 17.91
N ILE A 252 -9.83 1.88 16.58
CA ILE A 252 -10.64 0.92 15.81
C ILE A 252 -9.85 -0.30 15.37
N GLU A 253 -8.51 -0.16 15.19
CA GLU A 253 -7.63 -1.28 14.86
C GLU A 253 -6.31 -1.15 15.62
N SER A 254 -5.77 -2.29 16.04
CA SER A 254 -4.51 -2.41 16.76
C SER A 254 -3.64 -3.49 16.14
N SER A 255 -2.42 -3.14 15.79
CA SER A 255 -1.42 -4.07 15.27
C SER A 255 -0.02 -3.67 15.71
N PHE A 256 0.98 -4.39 15.26
CA PHE A 256 2.38 -4.05 15.51
C PHE A 256 3.27 -4.46 14.34
N VAL A 257 4.42 -3.80 14.25
CA VAL A 257 5.49 -4.11 13.29
C VAL A 257 6.77 -4.41 14.06
N CYS A 258 7.46 -5.49 13.71
CA CYS A 258 8.75 -5.85 14.28
C CYS A 258 9.89 -5.57 13.29
N LYS A 259 10.98 -4.98 13.80
CA LYS A 259 12.26 -4.84 13.08
C LYS A 259 13.37 -5.38 14.00
N GLY A 260 13.77 -6.62 13.81
CA GLY A 260 14.66 -7.32 14.73
C GLY A 260 14.00 -7.43 16.13
N LYS A 261 14.68 -6.89 17.15
CA LYS A 261 14.17 -6.87 18.54
C LYS A 261 13.21 -5.69 18.85
N PHE A 262 13.08 -4.74 17.92
CA PHE A 262 12.24 -3.55 18.11
C PHE A 262 10.81 -3.83 17.66
N LYS A 263 9.86 -3.57 18.56
CA LYS A 263 8.43 -3.62 18.30
C LYS A 263 7.90 -2.20 18.23
N ARG A 264 7.10 -1.89 17.19
CA ARG A 264 6.35 -0.64 17.06
C ARG A 264 4.88 -0.96 17.05
N PHE A 265 4.11 -0.31 17.88
CA PHE A 265 2.66 -0.41 17.88
C PHE A 265 2.09 0.44 16.75
N VAL A 266 1.06 -0.05 16.10
CA VAL A 266 0.30 0.68 15.09
C VAL A 266 -1.14 0.75 15.57
N ARG A 267 -1.70 1.96 15.63
CA ARG A 267 -3.09 2.22 16.01
C ARG A 267 -3.79 2.97 14.90
N VAL A 268 -4.97 2.49 14.52
CA VAL A 268 -5.88 3.21 13.62
C VAL A 268 -7.00 3.78 14.48
N CYS A 269 -7.17 5.08 14.42
CA CYS A 269 -8.01 5.84 15.34
C CYS A 269 -8.96 6.76 14.56
N ILE A 270 -10.16 6.94 15.08
CA ILE A 270 -11.18 7.86 14.54
C ILE A 270 -11.78 8.76 15.63
#